data_c433785148ffda38ae1911502a5e3a65
#
_entry.id   c433785148ffda38ae1911502a5e3a65
#
_cell.length_a   1.000
_cell.length_b   1.000
_cell.length_c   1.000
_cell.angle_alpha   90.00
_cell.angle_beta   90.00
_cell.angle_gamma   90.00
#
_symmetry.space_group_name_H-M   'P 1'
#
loop_
_entity.id
_entity.type
_entity.pdbx_description
1 polymer ?
#
loop_
_entity_poly.entity_id
_entity_poly.type
_entity_poly.pdbx_seq_one_letter_code
_entity_poly.pdbx_strand_id
1 'polypeptide(L)'
;MHVLKRFFAIADAWELSPLQQCRLLKIPSPQVLVRYRLGQAPRLSAAQQERAALIANIQNSLRADGKDHKDRDWAWVHAPRPDAPFAGDSPLYYMLENGLPALREVARLLVRKGSAR
;
A
#
# COMPACT_ATOMS: atom_id res chain seq x y z
N MET A 1 -10.92 3.91 -11.75
CA MET A 1 -9.83 4.57 -12.44
C MET A 1 -8.93 5.35 -11.52
N HIS A 2 -9.50 6.24 -10.71
CA HIS A 2 -8.71 7.04 -9.77
C HIS A 2 -7.95 6.18 -8.78
N VAL A 3 -8.54 5.10 -8.30
CA VAL A 3 -7.89 4.24 -7.30
C VAL A 3 -6.65 3.56 -7.86
N LEU A 4 -6.69 3.14 -9.12
CA LEU A 4 -5.56 2.46 -9.74
C LEU A 4 -4.43 3.44 -10.04
N LYS A 5 -4.76 4.61 -10.59
CA LYS A 5 -3.77 5.65 -10.84
C LYS A 5 -3.07 6.06 -9.55
N ARG A 6 -3.85 6.21 -8.48
CA ARG A 6 -3.31 6.54 -7.17
C ARG A 6 -2.43 5.44 -6.62
N PHE A 7 -2.84 4.17 -6.80
CA PHE A 7 -2.02 3.04 -6.38
C PHE A 7 -0.64 3.09 -7.06
N PHE A 8 -0.59 3.33 -8.36
CA PHE A 8 0.70 3.36 -9.06
C PHE A 8 1.57 4.52 -8.60
N ALA A 9 0.98 5.68 -8.30
CA ALA A 9 1.73 6.80 -7.73
C ALA A 9 2.35 6.42 -6.38
N ILE A 10 1.59 5.73 -5.54
CA ILE A 10 2.08 5.27 -4.23
C ILE A 10 3.15 4.20 -4.41
N ALA A 11 2.93 3.25 -5.33
CA ALA A 11 3.92 2.20 -5.61
C ALA A 11 5.25 2.80 -6.04
N ASP A 12 5.21 3.84 -6.84
CA ASP A 12 6.42 4.53 -7.27
C ASP A 12 7.10 5.25 -6.08
N ALA A 13 6.31 5.92 -5.25
CA ALA A 13 6.84 6.62 -4.07
C ALA A 13 7.45 5.65 -3.04
N TRP A 14 6.86 4.47 -2.88
CA TRP A 14 7.37 3.44 -1.97
C TRP A 14 8.44 2.57 -2.64
N GLU A 15 8.73 2.80 -3.90
CA GLU A 15 9.69 2.02 -4.70
C GLU A 15 9.38 0.53 -4.68
N LEU A 16 8.12 0.18 -4.89
CA LEU A 16 7.70 -1.21 -4.94
C LEU A 16 8.13 -1.86 -6.24
N SER A 17 8.67 -3.07 -6.14
CA SER A 17 8.99 -3.86 -7.32
C SER A 17 7.70 -4.31 -8.02
N PRO A 18 7.78 -4.70 -9.31
CA PRO A 18 6.60 -5.25 -9.99
C PRO A 18 5.96 -6.43 -9.26
N LEU A 19 6.78 -7.34 -8.72
CA LEU A 19 6.24 -8.48 -7.98
C LEU A 19 5.54 -8.05 -6.69
N GLN A 20 6.08 -7.07 -5.99
CA GLN A 20 5.44 -6.54 -4.77
C GLN A 20 4.10 -5.90 -5.11
N GLN A 21 4.04 -5.13 -6.20
CA GLN A 21 2.79 -4.53 -6.66
C GLN A 21 1.75 -5.60 -6.99
N CYS A 22 2.16 -6.65 -7.68
CA CYS A 22 1.28 -7.75 -8.00
C CYS A 22 0.73 -8.44 -6.74
N ARG A 23 1.59 -8.65 -5.74
CA ARG A 23 1.16 -9.29 -4.49
C ARG A 23 0.17 -8.42 -3.73
N LEU A 24 0.40 -7.11 -3.67
CA LEU A 24 -0.50 -6.21 -2.95
C LEU A 24 -1.88 -6.13 -3.60
N LEU A 25 -1.96 -6.11 -4.93
CA LEU A 25 -3.23 -5.98 -5.65
C LEU A 25 -3.80 -7.32 -6.12
N LYS A 26 -3.13 -8.44 -5.87
CA LYS A 26 -3.55 -9.73 -6.41
C LYS A 26 -3.64 -9.74 -7.93
N ILE A 27 -2.65 -9.15 -8.58
CA ILE A 27 -2.49 -9.19 -10.03
C ILE A 27 -1.65 -10.43 -10.37
N PRO A 28 -2.06 -11.25 -11.33
CA PRO A 28 -1.43 -12.56 -11.55
C PRO A 28 0.00 -12.52 -12.02
N SER A 29 0.42 -11.46 -12.73
CA SER A 29 1.78 -11.43 -13.25
C SER A 29 2.21 -10.00 -13.57
N PRO A 30 3.54 -9.74 -13.64
CA PRO A 30 4.05 -8.44 -14.06
C PRO A 30 3.57 -8.02 -15.45
N GLN A 31 3.34 -8.97 -16.36
CA GLN A 31 2.83 -8.65 -17.69
C GLN A 31 1.43 -8.04 -17.61
N VAL A 32 0.58 -8.59 -16.74
CA VAL A 32 -0.75 -8.05 -16.52
C VAL A 32 -0.66 -6.69 -15.82
N LEU A 33 0.29 -6.52 -14.92
CA LEU A 33 0.52 -5.23 -14.25
C LEU A 33 0.81 -4.12 -15.25
N VAL A 34 1.65 -4.39 -16.26
CA VAL A 34 1.95 -3.44 -17.33
C VAL A 34 0.68 -3.04 -18.06
N ARG A 35 -0.20 -4.01 -18.35
CA ARG A 35 -1.48 -3.71 -19.01
C ARG A 35 -2.35 -2.79 -18.19
N TYR A 36 -2.37 -2.97 -16.86
CA TYR A 36 -3.10 -2.05 -15.98
C TYR A 36 -2.51 -0.64 -16.04
N ARG A 37 -1.18 -0.52 -16.06
CA ARG A 37 -0.55 0.80 -16.18
C ARG A 37 -0.89 1.50 -17.48
N LEU A 38 -1.07 0.73 -18.54
CA LEU A 38 -1.40 1.28 -19.88
C LEU A 38 -2.89 1.49 -20.09
N GLY A 39 -3.70 1.17 -19.10
CA GLY A 39 -5.14 1.30 -19.21
C GLY A 39 -5.78 0.25 -20.13
N GLN A 40 -5.11 -0.88 -20.35
CA GLN A 40 -5.52 -1.93 -21.30
C GLN A 40 -6.01 -3.20 -20.61
N ALA A 41 -6.11 -3.19 -19.28
CA ALA A 41 -6.54 -4.37 -18.54
C ALA A 41 -8.02 -4.28 -18.17
N PRO A 42 -8.65 -5.43 -17.85
CA PRO A 42 -10.03 -5.42 -17.38
C PRO A 42 -10.15 -4.68 -16.05
N ARG A 43 -11.39 -4.40 -15.69
CA ARG A 43 -11.69 -3.70 -14.44
C ARG A 43 -11.20 -4.49 -13.23
N LEU A 44 -10.71 -3.80 -12.21
CA LEU A 44 -10.36 -4.45 -10.94
C LEU A 44 -11.61 -5.07 -10.30
N SER A 45 -11.42 -6.23 -9.66
CA SER A 45 -12.47 -6.82 -8.85
C SER A 45 -12.75 -5.95 -7.62
N ALA A 46 -13.88 -6.19 -6.94
CA ALA A 46 -14.20 -5.47 -5.71
C ALA A 46 -13.10 -5.68 -4.66
N ALA A 47 -12.57 -6.89 -4.55
CA ALA A 47 -11.50 -7.20 -3.60
C ALA A 47 -10.22 -6.44 -3.94
N GLN A 48 -9.87 -6.36 -5.21
CA GLN A 48 -8.70 -5.60 -5.65
C GLN A 48 -8.88 -4.11 -5.41
N GLN A 49 -10.09 -3.58 -5.64
CA GLN A 49 -10.39 -2.20 -5.36
C GLN A 49 -10.26 -1.89 -3.87
N GLU A 50 -10.69 -2.80 -3.01
CA GLU A 50 -10.53 -2.63 -1.57
C GLU A 50 -9.04 -2.56 -1.19
N ARG A 51 -8.21 -3.42 -1.76
CA ARG A 51 -6.77 -3.42 -1.50
C ARG A 51 -6.15 -2.09 -1.89
N ALA A 52 -6.47 -1.60 -3.07
CA ALA A 52 -5.95 -0.31 -3.54
C ALA A 52 -6.43 0.85 -2.65
N ALA A 53 -7.70 0.82 -2.24
CA ALA A 53 -8.25 1.85 -1.35
C ALA A 53 -7.58 1.84 0.02
N LEU A 54 -7.30 0.67 0.58
CA LEU A 54 -6.60 0.57 1.87
C LEU A 54 -5.18 1.12 1.77
N ILE A 55 -4.48 0.84 0.68
CA ILE A 55 -3.14 1.38 0.45
C ILE A 55 -3.20 2.91 0.35
N ALA A 56 -4.20 3.45 -0.33
CA ALA A 56 -4.40 4.90 -0.39
C ALA A 56 -4.68 5.49 0.98
N ASN A 57 -5.47 4.81 1.80
CA ASN A 57 -5.76 5.26 3.17
C ASN A 57 -4.50 5.26 4.03
N ILE A 58 -3.65 4.24 3.88
CA ILE A 58 -2.37 4.17 4.59
C ILE A 58 -1.51 5.36 4.21
N GLN A 59 -1.37 5.64 2.92
CA GLN A 59 -0.58 6.78 2.45
C GLN A 59 -1.14 8.11 2.95
N ASN A 60 -2.46 8.27 2.93
CA ASN A 60 -3.09 9.48 3.45
C ASN A 60 -2.78 9.67 4.93
N SER A 61 -2.79 8.60 5.72
CA SER A 61 -2.47 8.67 7.14
C SER A 61 -1.01 9.01 7.38
N LEU A 62 -0.11 8.52 6.55
CA LEU A 62 1.31 8.86 6.64
C LEU A 62 1.55 10.34 6.32
N ARG A 63 0.68 10.93 5.51
CA ARG A 63 0.76 12.34 5.10
C ARG A 63 -0.31 13.18 5.79
N ALA A 64 -0.62 12.86 7.04
CA ALA A 64 -1.69 13.56 7.78
C ALA A 64 -1.45 15.05 7.94
N ASP A 65 -0.20 15.49 7.84
CA ASP A 65 0.15 16.92 7.88
C ASP A 65 -0.05 17.63 6.54
N GLY A 66 -0.51 16.92 5.52
CA GLY A 66 -0.77 17.48 4.19
C GLY A 66 0.47 17.73 3.36
N LYS A 67 1.64 17.36 3.85
CA LYS A 67 2.90 17.60 3.14
C LYS A 67 3.39 16.34 2.44
N ASP A 68 4.13 16.54 1.36
CA ASP A 68 4.75 15.44 0.61
C ASP A 68 6.10 15.11 1.25
N HIS A 69 6.17 13.96 1.92
CA HIS A 69 7.37 13.49 2.61
C HIS A 69 7.76 12.12 2.06
N LYS A 70 8.14 12.07 0.79
CA LYS A 70 8.44 10.79 0.10
C LYS A 70 9.48 9.96 0.85
N ASP A 71 10.56 10.59 1.32
CA ASP A 71 11.61 9.88 2.03
C ASP A 71 11.11 9.30 3.35
N ARG A 72 10.29 10.06 4.07
CA ARG A 72 9.71 9.62 5.33
C ARG A 72 8.72 8.47 5.10
N ASP A 73 7.88 8.58 4.07
CA ASP A 73 6.91 7.55 3.73
C ASP A 73 7.62 6.26 3.35
N TRP A 74 8.65 6.36 2.49
CA TRP A 74 9.46 5.24 2.10
C TRP A 74 10.12 4.58 3.32
N ALA A 75 10.70 5.38 4.19
CA ALA A 75 11.37 4.88 5.39
C ALA A 75 10.37 4.16 6.30
N TRP A 76 9.16 4.68 6.45
CA TRP A 76 8.17 4.05 7.31
C TRP A 76 7.77 2.66 6.80
N VAL A 77 7.55 2.52 5.49
CA VAL A 77 7.09 1.23 4.95
C VAL A 77 8.21 0.19 4.91
N HIS A 78 9.46 0.62 4.78
CA HIS A 78 10.61 -0.28 4.61
C HIS A 78 11.39 -0.58 5.88
N ALA A 79 11.25 0.22 6.94
CA ALA A 79 12.02 0.04 8.16
C ALA A 79 11.41 -1.02 9.07
N PRO A 80 12.22 -1.96 9.60
CA PRO A 80 11.72 -2.92 10.58
C PRO A 80 11.20 -2.22 11.83
N ARG A 81 10.12 -2.74 12.42
CA ARG A 81 9.49 -2.18 13.62
C ARG A 81 9.31 -3.25 14.69
N PRO A 82 9.77 -2.99 15.92
CA PRO A 82 9.64 -3.99 17.00
C PRO A 82 8.23 -4.09 17.56
N ASP A 83 7.44 -3.02 17.43
CA ASP A 83 6.10 -2.96 18.05
C ASP A 83 5.08 -3.80 17.27
N ALA A 84 4.05 -4.21 18.00
CA ALA A 84 2.95 -4.95 17.38
C ALA A 84 2.22 -4.07 16.37
N PRO A 85 1.72 -4.63 15.28
CA PRO A 85 1.69 -6.06 14.92
C PRO A 85 2.93 -6.54 14.17
N PHE A 86 3.94 -5.69 13.97
CA PHE A 86 5.05 -5.96 13.04
C PHE A 86 6.08 -6.94 13.60
N ALA A 87 6.32 -6.92 14.89
CA ALA A 87 7.18 -7.88 15.58
C ALA A 87 8.56 -8.05 14.93
N GLY A 88 9.17 -6.92 14.51
CA GLY A 88 10.49 -6.94 13.90
C GLY A 88 10.47 -6.86 12.37
N ASP A 89 9.33 -7.03 11.74
CA ASP A 89 9.21 -6.91 10.28
C ASP A 89 8.93 -5.46 9.89
N SER A 90 9.27 -5.11 8.64
CA SER A 90 8.83 -3.84 8.10
C SER A 90 7.32 -3.89 7.84
N PRO A 91 6.64 -2.74 7.87
CA PRO A 91 5.22 -2.71 7.49
C PRO A 91 4.94 -3.31 6.12
N LEU A 92 5.80 -3.04 5.14
CA LEU A 92 5.64 -3.60 3.81
C LEU A 92 5.71 -5.13 3.83
N TYR A 93 6.72 -5.69 4.49
CA TYR A 93 6.86 -7.15 4.58
C TYR A 93 5.63 -7.76 5.25
N TYR A 94 5.19 -7.14 6.35
CA TYR A 94 4.02 -7.61 7.08
C TYR A 94 2.77 -7.65 6.17
N MET A 95 2.56 -6.59 5.40
CA MET A 95 1.41 -6.52 4.48
C MET A 95 1.53 -7.53 3.34
N LEU A 96 2.73 -7.72 2.80
CA LEU A 96 2.96 -8.69 1.72
C LEU A 96 2.70 -10.12 2.18
N GLU A 97 3.14 -10.47 3.39
CA GLU A 97 3.02 -11.84 3.91
C GLU A 97 1.61 -12.17 4.41
N ASN A 98 0.89 -11.19 4.92
CA ASN A 98 -0.39 -11.43 5.58
C ASN A 98 -1.62 -10.95 4.80
N GLY A 99 -1.42 -10.25 3.69
CA GLY A 99 -2.48 -9.94 2.74
C GLY A 99 -3.53 -8.95 3.23
N LEU A 100 -4.76 -9.13 2.80
CA LEU A 100 -5.84 -8.19 3.05
C LEU A 100 -6.09 -7.91 4.53
N PRO A 101 -6.10 -8.91 5.43
CA PRO A 101 -6.25 -8.61 6.85
C PRO A 101 -5.17 -7.67 7.38
N ALA A 102 -3.94 -7.81 6.91
CA ALA A 102 -2.84 -6.93 7.32
C ALA A 102 -3.04 -5.51 6.79
N LEU A 103 -3.50 -5.37 5.55
CA LEU A 103 -3.80 -4.04 4.99
C LEU A 103 -4.86 -3.33 5.83
N ARG A 104 -5.91 -4.04 6.22
CA ARG A 104 -6.95 -3.48 7.06
C ARG A 104 -6.42 -3.10 8.43
N GLU A 105 -5.58 -3.94 9.00
CA GLU A 105 -5.00 -3.71 10.32
C GLU A 105 -4.08 -2.49 10.34
N VAL A 106 -3.19 -2.38 9.36
CA VAL A 106 -2.27 -1.25 9.27
C VAL A 106 -3.03 0.05 9.04
N ALA A 107 -4.04 0.03 8.18
CA ALA A 107 -4.85 1.22 7.93
C ALA A 107 -5.53 1.70 9.23
N ARG A 108 -6.10 0.78 10.00
CA ARG A 108 -6.73 1.14 11.28
C ARG A 108 -5.73 1.67 12.30
N LEU A 109 -4.55 1.05 12.36
CA LEU A 109 -3.51 1.46 13.29
C LEU A 109 -3.09 2.91 13.06
N LEU A 110 -2.91 3.28 11.80
CA LEU A 110 -2.48 4.63 11.44
C LEU A 110 -3.58 5.67 11.70
N VAL A 111 -4.83 5.31 11.47
CA VAL A 111 -5.96 6.20 11.79
C VAL A 111 -6.00 6.47 13.29
N ARG A 112 -5.82 5.44 14.12
CA ARG A 112 -5.78 5.60 15.57
C ARG A 112 -4.68 6.54 16.01
N LYS A 113 -3.48 6.39 15.47
CA LYS A 113 -2.36 7.26 15.80
C LYS A 113 -2.65 8.71 15.41
N GLY A 114 -3.27 8.93 14.27
CA GLY A 114 -3.68 10.27 13.86
C GLY A 114 -4.73 10.87 14.79
N SER A 115 -5.68 10.04 15.25
CA SER A 115 -6.75 10.47 16.14
C SER A 115 -6.29 10.77 17.56
N ALA A 116 -5.15 10.22 17.96
CA ALA A 116 -4.61 10.37 19.31
C ALA A 116 -3.92 11.72 19.52
N ARG A 117 -3.81 12.54 18.52
CA ARG A 117 -3.16 13.85 18.60
C ARG A 117 -4.03 14.91 19.26
#